data_cac9551172ad919c5b0b05cc7395d9d4
#
_entry.id   cac9551172ad919c5b0b05cc7395d9d4
#
_cell.length_a   1.000
_cell.length_b   1.000
_cell.length_c   1.000
_cell.angle_alpha   90.00
_cell.angle_beta   90.00
_cell.angle_gamma   90.00
#
_symmetry.space_group_name_H-M   'P 1'
#
loop_
_entity.id
_entity.type
_entity.pdbx_description
1 polymer ?
#
loop_
_entity_poly.entity_id
_entity_poly.type
_entity_poly.pdbx_seq_one_letter_code
_entity_poly.pdbx_strand_id
1 'polypeptide(L)'
;LYPSKLIQTEIAGENKLLSGLNDGSYQLIVLPFNPGDEQYFTRACSREHLSFALPKDHRCSGRESLSFAEMDGENMLLMNDIGFWNFVQTEKLPNSHFLIQSDRFSFNELVRNSSLPSFTTDLAKQYLGINDDRIEVPISDPEASVTYYLLCLKNSRKAYQALFNAL
;
A
#
# COMPACT_ATOMS: atom_id res chain seq x y z
N LEU A 1 1.50 -19.38 -14.52
CA LEU A 1 2.64 -20.12 -13.93
C LEU A 1 2.19 -21.45 -13.30
N TYR A 2 1.01 -21.51 -12.66
CA TYR A 2 0.50 -22.70 -11.98
C TYR A 2 -0.98 -22.97 -12.32
N PRO A 3 -1.33 -23.31 -13.58
CA PRO A 3 -2.72 -23.36 -14.05
C PRO A 3 -3.57 -24.43 -13.36
N SER A 4 -2.94 -25.45 -12.74
CA SER A 4 -3.60 -26.55 -12.04
C SER A 4 -3.71 -26.35 -10.53
N LYS A 5 -3.26 -25.20 -9.98
CA LYS A 5 -3.30 -24.93 -8.55
C LYS A 5 -4.42 -23.96 -8.20
N LEU A 6 -5.17 -24.29 -7.16
CA LEU A 6 -6.06 -23.34 -6.51
C LEU A 6 -5.23 -22.39 -5.65
N ILE A 7 -5.41 -21.08 -5.86
CA ILE A 7 -4.76 -20.04 -5.06
C ILE A 7 -5.81 -19.44 -4.13
N GLN A 8 -5.56 -19.50 -2.83
CA GLN A 8 -6.33 -18.80 -1.82
C GLN A 8 -5.46 -17.68 -1.26
N THR A 9 -6.05 -16.51 -1.01
CA THR A 9 -5.38 -15.36 -0.43
C THR A 9 -6.08 -14.93 0.84
N GLU A 10 -5.30 -14.51 1.83
CA GLU A 10 -5.75 -13.93 3.09
C GLU A 10 -4.94 -12.69 3.39
N ILE A 11 -5.59 -11.65 3.91
CA ILE A 11 -4.92 -10.47 4.46
C ILE A 11 -4.86 -10.64 5.97
N ALA A 12 -3.67 -10.55 6.54
CA ALA A 12 -3.44 -10.70 7.97
C ALA A 12 -2.25 -9.86 8.43
N GLY A 13 -2.16 -9.64 9.73
CA GLY A 13 -1.00 -8.97 10.32
C GLY A 13 0.28 -9.80 10.20
N GLU A 14 1.42 -9.12 10.22
CA GLU A 14 2.76 -9.67 9.99
C GLU A 14 3.08 -10.90 10.85
N ASN A 15 2.78 -10.83 12.15
CA ASN A 15 3.02 -11.94 13.07
C ASN A 15 2.24 -13.20 12.69
N LYS A 16 0.97 -13.04 12.25
CA LYS A 16 0.15 -14.17 11.79
C LYS A 16 0.70 -14.74 10.50
N LEU A 17 1.13 -13.87 9.56
CA LEU A 17 1.71 -14.31 8.29
C LEU A 17 3.00 -15.10 8.51
N LEU A 18 3.92 -14.59 9.34
CA LEU A 18 5.18 -15.28 9.67
C LEU A 18 4.94 -16.60 10.41
N SER A 19 4.04 -16.61 11.40
CA SER A 19 3.67 -17.85 12.10
C SER A 19 3.08 -18.89 11.15
N GLY A 20 2.13 -18.48 10.28
CA GLY A 20 1.50 -19.36 9.31
C GLY A 20 2.44 -19.86 8.22
N LEU A 21 3.48 -19.10 7.86
CA LEU A 21 4.54 -19.59 6.97
C LEU A 21 5.39 -20.65 7.66
N ASN A 22 5.68 -20.50 8.95
CA ASN A 22 6.50 -21.43 9.72
C ASN A 22 5.78 -22.75 10.03
N ASP A 23 4.48 -22.71 10.30
CA ASP A 23 3.67 -23.91 10.57
C ASP A 23 3.10 -24.57 9.32
N GLY A 24 3.29 -23.95 8.14
CA GLY A 24 2.84 -24.46 6.84
C GLY A 24 1.39 -24.15 6.48
N SER A 25 0.67 -23.38 7.29
CA SER A 25 -0.67 -22.87 6.97
C SER A 25 -0.64 -21.96 5.75
N TYR A 26 0.44 -21.18 5.60
CA TYR A 26 0.74 -20.44 4.38
C TYR A 26 1.96 -21.01 3.67
N GLN A 27 1.92 -21.06 2.36
CA GLN A 27 3.05 -21.51 1.53
C GLN A 27 3.90 -20.34 1.05
N LEU A 28 3.27 -19.19 0.85
CA LEU A 28 3.86 -17.93 0.41
C LEU A 28 3.24 -16.79 1.21
N ILE A 29 4.05 -15.82 1.59
CA ILE A 29 3.56 -14.58 2.19
C ILE A 29 4.21 -13.38 1.52
N VAL A 30 3.54 -12.24 1.60
CA VAL A 30 4.09 -10.95 1.17
C VAL A 30 4.19 -10.04 2.39
N LEU A 31 5.38 -9.46 2.60
CA LEU A 31 5.63 -8.52 3.69
C LEU A 31 6.14 -7.17 3.15
N PRO A 32 5.89 -6.05 3.86
CA PRO A 32 6.41 -4.74 3.49
C PRO A 32 7.89 -4.53 3.87
N PHE A 33 8.58 -5.58 4.27
CA PHE A 33 10.00 -5.58 4.62
C PHE A 33 10.63 -6.96 4.38
N ASN A 34 11.96 -6.99 4.31
CA ASN A 34 12.74 -8.23 4.33
C ASN A 34 13.09 -8.56 5.79
N PRO A 35 12.64 -9.69 6.36
CA PRO A 35 12.94 -10.05 7.75
C PRO A 35 14.42 -10.38 7.98
N GLY A 36 15.22 -10.61 6.93
CA GLY A 36 16.65 -10.91 7.06
C GLY A 36 16.97 -12.28 7.67
N ASP A 37 15.98 -13.15 7.85
CA ASP A 37 16.13 -14.46 8.48
C ASP A 37 16.47 -15.52 7.42
N GLU A 38 17.52 -16.30 7.69
CA GLU A 38 18.04 -17.32 6.78
C GLU A 38 17.11 -18.50 6.54
N GLN A 39 16.08 -18.71 7.36
CA GLN A 39 15.10 -19.76 7.15
C GLN A 39 14.20 -19.49 5.95
N TYR A 40 14.08 -18.21 5.54
CA TYR A 40 13.26 -17.81 4.41
C TYR A 40 14.07 -17.61 3.14
N PHE A 41 13.45 -17.92 2.03
CA PHE A 41 13.86 -17.41 0.72
C PHE A 41 13.00 -16.19 0.41
N THR A 42 13.63 -15.05 0.25
CA THR A 42 12.97 -13.74 0.11
C THR A 42 13.38 -13.10 -1.21
N ARG A 43 12.42 -12.48 -1.91
CA ARG A 43 12.68 -11.66 -3.10
C ARG A 43 11.73 -10.47 -3.13
N ALA A 44 12.26 -9.30 -3.49
CA ALA A 44 11.42 -8.14 -3.77
C ALA A 44 10.47 -8.45 -4.93
N CYS A 45 9.17 -8.18 -4.76
CA CYS A 45 8.14 -8.50 -5.73
C CYS A 45 7.36 -7.30 -6.22
N SER A 46 7.32 -6.21 -5.45
CA SER A 46 6.66 -4.97 -5.84
C SER A 46 7.24 -3.80 -5.06
N ARG A 47 7.03 -2.61 -5.58
CA ARG A 47 7.27 -1.36 -4.86
C ARG A 47 6.02 -0.51 -4.97
N GLU A 48 5.69 0.21 -3.91
CA GLU A 48 4.56 1.11 -3.87
C GLU A 48 5.02 2.46 -3.35
N HIS A 49 4.48 3.53 -3.95
CA HIS A 49 4.74 4.90 -3.54
C HIS A 49 3.41 5.61 -3.27
N LEU A 50 3.36 6.26 -2.10
CA LEU A 50 2.22 7.05 -1.66
C LEU A 50 2.30 8.47 -2.23
N SER A 51 1.18 8.98 -2.70
CA SER A 51 1.02 10.34 -3.22
C SER A 51 -0.21 10.99 -2.62
N PHE A 52 -0.22 12.31 -2.56
CA PHE A 52 -1.45 13.06 -2.33
C PHE A 52 -2.26 13.13 -3.64
N ALA A 53 -3.56 12.89 -3.55
CA ALA A 53 -4.52 13.12 -4.62
C ALA A 53 -5.29 14.41 -4.31
N LEU A 54 -4.88 15.51 -4.95
CA LEU A 54 -5.35 16.87 -4.67
C LEU A 54 -6.43 17.30 -5.66
N PRO A 55 -7.46 18.04 -5.22
CA PRO A 55 -8.33 18.78 -6.14
C PRO A 55 -7.52 19.73 -7.03
N LYS A 56 -8.01 19.99 -8.24
CA LYS A 56 -7.31 20.87 -9.22
C LYS A 56 -7.07 22.29 -8.71
N ASP A 57 -7.96 22.78 -7.86
CA ASP A 57 -7.93 24.10 -7.25
C ASP A 57 -7.21 24.16 -5.89
N HIS A 58 -6.66 23.04 -5.43
CA HIS A 58 -5.92 23.00 -4.18
C HIS A 58 -4.64 23.83 -4.27
N ARG A 59 -4.29 24.57 -3.19
CA ARG A 59 -3.11 25.45 -3.11
C ARG A 59 -1.78 24.78 -3.52
N CYS A 60 -1.68 23.47 -3.37
CA CYS A 60 -0.49 22.69 -3.66
C CYS A 60 -0.58 21.87 -4.97
N SER A 61 -1.64 22.00 -5.76
CA SER A 61 -1.84 21.18 -6.97
C SER A 61 -0.77 21.38 -8.05
N GLY A 62 -0.08 22.52 -8.04
CA GLY A 62 1.02 22.82 -8.97
C GLY A 62 2.42 22.44 -8.48
N ARG A 63 2.54 21.73 -7.36
CA ARG A 63 3.82 21.30 -6.80
C ARG A 63 4.32 20.01 -7.47
N GLU A 64 5.62 19.88 -7.65
CA GLU A 64 6.27 18.67 -8.17
C GLU A 64 6.30 17.55 -7.13
N SER A 65 6.40 17.90 -5.85
CA SER A 65 6.31 17.00 -4.71
C SER A 65 5.92 17.77 -3.45
N LEU A 66 5.46 17.05 -2.43
CA LEU A 66 5.10 17.59 -1.11
C LEU A 66 5.62 16.65 -0.02
N SER A 67 6.09 17.21 1.08
CA SER A 67 6.32 16.43 2.31
C SER A 67 5.03 16.24 3.10
N PHE A 68 5.00 15.27 4.00
CA PHE A 68 3.91 15.14 4.96
C PHE A 68 3.72 16.41 5.77
N ALA A 69 4.82 17.05 6.22
CA ALA A 69 4.78 18.26 7.03
C ALA A 69 4.11 19.45 6.32
N GLU A 70 4.19 19.54 4.99
CA GLU A 70 3.53 20.60 4.22
C GLU A 70 2.01 20.44 4.13
N MET A 71 1.51 19.22 4.38
CA MET A 71 0.09 18.88 4.36
C MET A 71 -0.49 18.65 5.75
N ASP A 72 0.33 18.63 6.80
CA ASP A 72 -0.16 18.44 8.16
C ASP A 72 -1.03 19.63 8.60
N GLY A 73 -2.18 19.34 9.19
CA GLY A 73 -3.22 20.30 9.52
C GLY A 73 -4.35 20.42 8.48
N GLU A 74 -4.24 19.77 7.32
CA GLU A 74 -5.32 19.75 6.33
C GLU A 74 -6.48 18.82 6.77
N ASN A 75 -7.69 19.15 6.29
CA ASN A 75 -8.82 18.22 6.36
C ASN A 75 -8.75 17.28 5.14
N MET A 76 -8.77 15.98 5.35
CA MET A 76 -8.52 15.00 4.29
C MET A 76 -9.57 13.89 4.27
N LEU A 77 -9.75 13.26 3.11
CA LEU A 77 -10.51 12.01 2.97
C LEU A 77 -9.60 10.81 3.20
N LEU A 78 -10.08 9.81 3.95
CA LEU A 78 -9.34 8.60 4.21
C LEU A 78 -10.24 7.36 4.16
N MET A 79 -9.75 6.26 3.59
CA MET A 79 -10.36 4.94 3.79
C MET A 79 -10.00 4.41 5.19
N ASN A 80 -10.94 3.71 5.82
CA ASN A 80 -10.77 3.18 7.19
C ASN A 80 -9.56 2.24 7.34
N ASP A 81 -9.24 1.48 6.31
CA ASP A 81 -8.09 0.58 6.31
C ASP A 81 -7.28 0.80 5.02
N ILE A 82 -6.13 1.41 5.17
CA ILE A 82 -5.16 1.66 4.11
C ILE A 82 -3.91 0.77 4.24
N GLY A 83 -4.04 -0.32 4.99
CA GLY A 83 -3.01 -1.34 5.13
C GLY A 83 -1.70 -0.81 5.70
N PHE A 84 -0.58 -1.01 5.01
CA PHE A 84 0.73 -0.55 5.43
C PHE A 84 0.76 0.94 5.81
N TRP A 85 -0.04 1.78 5.15
CA TRP A 85 -0.03 3.24 5.32
C TRP A 85 -0.80 3.74 6.55
N ASN A 86 -1.38 2.87 7.39
CA ASN A 86 -2.17 3.27 8.56
C ASN A 86 -1.42 4.20 9.53
N PHE A 87 -0.08 4.10 9.62
CA PHE A 87 0.73 4.96 10.47
C PHE A 87 0.73 6.43 10.04
N VAL A 88 0.44 6.74 8.77
CA VAL A 88 0.53 8.09 8.21
C VAL A 88 -0.37 9.07 8.95
N GLN A 89 -1.60 8.67 9.27
CA GLN A 89 -2.56 9.55 9.93
C GLN A 89 -2.14 9.93 11.36
N THR A 90 -1.46 9.05 12.08
CA THR A 90 -1.10 9.27 13.49
C THR A 90 0.32 9.79 13.68
N GLU A 91 1.24 9.37 12.81
CA GLU A 91 2.66 9.67 12.98
C GLU A 91 3.14 10.80 12.06
N LYS A 92 2.57 10.91 10.86
CA LYS A 92 3.03 11.88 9.85
C LYS A 92 2.13 13.11 9.72
N LEU A 93 0.84 12.96 10.03
CA LEU A 93 -0.17 14.01 9.92
C LEU A 93 -0.99 14.15 11.22
N PRO A 94 -0.33 14.31 12.38
CA PRO A 94 -1.01 14.29 13.68
C PRO A 94 -1.96 15.47 13.91
N ASN A 95 -1.81 16.57 13.20
CA ASN A 95 -2.65 17.75 13.30
C ASN A 95 -3.78 17.78 12.23
N SER A 96 -3.77 16.82 11.31
CA SER A 96 -4.79 16.71 10.24
C SER A 96 -6.08 16.08 10.75
N HIS A 97 -7.20 16.46 10.13
CA HIS A 97 -8.51 15.87 10.41
C HIS A 97 -8.96 14.99 9.24
N PHE A 98 -9.32 13.75 9.54
CA PHE A 98 -9.68 12.77 8.53
C PHE A 98 -11.18 12.47 8.53
N LEU A 99 -11.84 12.68 7.38
CA LEU A 99 -13.16 12.16 7.11
C LEU A 99 -13.03 10.71 6.63
N ILE A 100 -13.20 9.77 7.56
CA ILE A 100 -12.95 8.34 7.33
C ILE A 100 -14.19 7.67 6.72
N GLN A 101 -13.98 6.89 5.67
CA GLN A 101 -15.01 6.07 5.01
C GLN A 101 -14.61 4.60 5.05
N SER A 102 -15.56 3.73 5.37
CA SER A 102 -15.37 2.27 5.35
C SER A 102 -15.85 1.63 4.04
N ASP A 103 -16.68 2.34 3.28
CA ASP A 103 -17.22 1.90 2.01
C ASP A 103 -16.53 2.58 0.83
N ARG A 104 -16.04 1.79 -0.13
CA ARG A 104 -15.31 2.27 -1.30
C ARG A 104 -16.16 3.14 -2.22
N PHE A 105 -17.43 2.81 -2.38
CA PHE A 105 -18.33 3.60 -3.25
C PHE A 105 -18.53 4.99 -2.67
N SER A 106 -18.88 5.10 -1.38
CA SER A 106 -19.03 6.37 -0.67
C SER A 106 -17.74 7.19 -0.68
N PHE A 107 -16.58 6.54 -0.48
CA PHE A 107 -15.29 7.20 -0.58
C PHE A 107 -15.08 7.81 -1.98
N ASN A 108 -15.29 7.04 -3.04
CA ASN A 108 -15.11 7.52 -4.41
C ASN A 108 -16.07 8.67 -4.77
N GLU A 109 -17.31 8.63 -4.28
CA GLU A 109 -18.25 9.73 -4.47
C GLU A 109 -17.78 11.02 -3.75
N LEU A 110 -17.24 10.89 -2.54
CA LEU A 110 -16.67 12.04 -1.83
C LEU A 110 -15.42 12.57 -2.53
N VAL A 111 -14.54 11.68 -3.04
CA VAL A 111 -13.37 12.09 -3.82
C VAL A 111 -13.77 12.91 -5.05
N ARG A 112 -14.84 12.52 -5.76
CA ARG A 112 -15.32 13.24 -6.95
C ARG A 112 -15.99 14.57 -6.65
N ASN A 113 -16.69 14.67 -5.51
CA ASN A 113 -17.60 15.78 -5.22
C ASN A 113 -17.13 16.71 -4.09
N SER A 114 -15.92 16.52 -3.54
CA SER A 114 -15.38 17.38 -2.48
C SER A 114 -14.06 18.03 -2.89
N SER A 115 -13.71 19.10 -2.21
CA SER A 115 -12.41 19.78 -2.30
C SER A 115 -11.37 19.24 -1.31
N LEU A 116 -11.68 18.16 -0.57
CA LEU A 116 -10.77 17.59 0.41
C LEU A 116 -9.68 16.75 -0.28
N PRO A 117 -8.40 16.91 0.05
CA PRO A 117 -7.32 16.01 -0.35
C PRO A 117 -7.57 14.57 0.08
N SER A 118 -6.99 13.63 -0.64
CA SER A 118 -6.94 12.21 -0.26
C SER A 118 -5.57 11.62 -0.61
N PHE A 119 -5.40 10.33 -0.33
CA PHE A 119 -4.22 9.60 -0.77
C PHE A 119 -4.51 8.74 -1.99
N THR A 120 -3.48 8.48 -2.76
CA THR A 120 -3.42 7.47 -3.81
C THR A 120 -2.05 6.80 -3.82
N THR A 121 -1.93 5.68 -4.50
CA THR A 121 -0.63 5.04 -4.76
C THR A 121 -0.51 4.69 -6.24
N ASP A 122 0.70 4.53 -6.72
CA ASP A 122 0.97 4.05 -8.08
C ASP A 122 0.32 2.68 -8.34
N LEU A 123 0.33 1.76 -7.36
CA LEU A 123 -0.34 0.46 -7.47
C LEU A 123 -1.87 0.59 -7.47
N ALA A 124 -2.45 1.42 -6.61
CA ALA A 124 -3.90 1.63 -6.58
C ALA A 124 -4.41 2.16 -7.92
N LYS A 125 -3.70 3.09 -8.53
CA LYS A 125 -4.02 3.63 -9.84
C LYS A 125 -3.95 2.58 -10.94
N GLN A 126 -2.90 1.76 -10.93
CA GLN A 126 -2.69 0.71 -11.92
C GLN A 126 -3.78 -0.38 -11.88
N TYR A 127 -4.20 -0.80 -10.68
CA TYR A 127 -5.08 -1.96 -10.51
C TYR A 127 -6.56 -1.62 -10.29
N LEU A 128 -6.85 -0.45 -9.72
CA LEU A 128 -8.24 -0.04 -9.42
C LEU A 128 -8.84 0.85 -10.50
N GLY A 129 -8.05 1.31 -11.46
CA GLY A 129 -8.51 2.16 -12.56
C GLY A 129 -9.15 3.46 -12.07
N ILE A 130 -8.70 3.99 -10.94
CA ILE A 130 -9.22 5.23 -10.37
C ILE A 130 -8.83 6.36 -11.33
N ASN A 131 -9.76 6.72 -12.16
CA ASN A 131 -9.64 7.86 -13.06
C ASN A 131 -10.47 9.00 -12.45
N ASP A 132 -9.93 9.61 -11.41
CA ASP A 132 -10.48 10.84 -10.87
C ASP A 132 -9.75 12.05 -11.48
N ASP A 133 -10.43 13.18 -11.53
CA ASP A 133 -9.89 14.43 -12.05
C ASP A 133 -8.88 15.11 -11.11
N ARG A 134 -8.31 14.35 -10.17
CA ARG A 134 -7.38 14.89 -9.16
C ARG A 134 -5.95 14.96 -9.68
N ILE A 135 -5.21 15.90 -9.14
CA ILE A 135 -3.78 16.06 -9.39
C ILE A 135 -3.03 15.19 -8.38
N GLU A 136 -2.25 14.25 -8.88
CA GLU A 136 -1.35 13.46 -8.07
C GLU A 136 -0.06 14.23 -7.82
N VAL A 137 0.27 14.41 -6.54
CA VAL A 137 1.52 15.04 -6.11
C VAL A 137 2.29 14.05 -5.25
N PRO A 138 3.45 13.55 -5.71
CA PRO A 138 4.25 12.58 -4.97
C PRO A 138 4.68 13.11 -3.60
N ILE A 139 4.73 12.21 -2.62
CA ILE A 139 5.23 12.54 -1.28
C ILE A 139 6.74 12.34 -1.26
N SER A 140 7.49 13.39 -0.88
CA SER A 140 8.95 13.39 -0.92
C SER A 140 9.62 12.68 0.25
N ASP A 141 8.87 12.39 1.32
CA ASP A 141 9.39 11.69 2.49
C ASP A 141 9.78 10.24 2.14
N PRO A 142 10.93 9.74 2.61
CA PRO A 142 11.38 8.38 2.31
C PRO A 142 10.36 7.30 2.73
N GLU A 143 9.64 7.54 3.81
CA GLU A 143 8.62 6.65 4.35
C GLU A 143 7.38 6.54 3.46
N ALA A 144 7.22 7.41 2.48
CA ALA A 144 6.17 7.32 1.47
C ALA A 144 6.41 6.20 0.42
N SER A 145 7.52 5.47 0.53
CA SER A 145 7.83 4.33 -0.33
C SER A 145 7.96 3.05 0.46
N VAL A 146 7.40 1.97 -0.05
CA VAL A 146 7.55 0.63 0.52
C VAL A 146 7.94 -0.37 -0.57
N THR A 147 8.82 -1.30 -0.22
CA THR A 147 9.14 -2.45 -1.06
C THR A 147 8.51 -3.68 -0.44
N TYR A 148 7.66 -4.36 -1.18
CA TYR A 148 7.07 -5.62 -0.78
C TYR A 148 7.98 -6.78 -1.18
N TYR A 149 8.06 -7.76 -0.31
CA TYR A 149 8.86 -8.97 -0.49
C TYR A 149 7.97 -10.20 -0.45
N LEU A 150 8.15 -11.07 -1.43
CA LEU A 150 7.56 -12.41 -1.44
C LEU A 150 8.52 -13.35 -0.72
N LEU A 151 7.97 -14.15 0.22
CA LEU A 151 8.71 -15.11 1.03
C LEU A 151 8.13 -16.52 0.90
N CYS A 152 9.01 -17.50 0.97
CA CYS A 152 8.67 -18.90 1.28
C CYS A 152 9.73 -19.48 2.22
N LEU A 153 9.44 -20.63 2.84
CA LEU A 153 10.47 -21.39 3.54
C LEU A 153 11.57 -21.80 2.54
N LYS A 154 12.82 -21.73 2.95
CA LYS A 154 14.00 -22.01 2.10
C LYS A 154 13.99 -23.42 1.48
N ASN A 155 13.48 -24.40 2.22
CA ASN A 155 13.30 -25.78 1.75
C ASN A 155 12.22 -25.92 0.66
N SER A 156 11.26 -24.98 0.62
CA SER A 156 10.16 -24.97 -0.36
C SER A 156 10.48 -24.16 -1.62
N ARG A 157 11.63 -23.47 -1.67
CA ARG A 157 12.04 -22.60 -2.79
C ARG A 157 11.88 -23.26 -4.16
N LYS A 158 12.28 -24.54 -4.30
CA LYS A 158 12.23 -25.27 -5.58
C LYS A 158 10.81 -25.39 -6.11
N ALA A 159 9.81 -25.55 -5.23
CA ALA A 159 8.40 -25.67 -5.61
C ALA A 159 7.85 -24.36 -6.21
N TYR A 160 8.45 -23.23 -5.86
CA TYR A 160 8.01 -21.89 -6.27
C TYR A 160 9.03 -21.18 -7.18
N GLN A 161 10.04 -21.91 -7.69
CA GLN A 161 11.11 -21.36 -8.52
C GLN A 161 10.59 -20.55 -9.72
N ALA A 162 9.56 -21.05 -10.40
CA ALA A 162 8.97 -20.38 -11.56
C ALA A 162 8.35 -19.03 -11.20
N LEU A 163 7.70 -18.93 -10.02
CA LEU A 163 7.14 -17.67 -9.54
C LEU A 163 8.25 -16.67 -9.20
N PHE A 164 9.25 -17.10 -8.44
CA PHE A 164 10.36 -16.24 -8.07
C PHE A 164 11.21 -15.79 -9.27
N ASN A 165 11.26 -16.56 -10.35
CA ASN A 165 11.95 -16.15 -11.57
C ASN A 165 11.16 -15.15 -12.41
N ALA A 166 9.84 -15.05 -12.19
CA ALA A 166 8.96 -14.14 -12.92
C ALA A 166 8.84 -12.75 -12.27
N LEU A 167 9.40 -12.57 -11.06
CA LEU A 167 9.55 -11.29 -10.37
C LEU A 167 10.85 -10.60 -10.83
#